data_f525b1e75f26a1fe26c5f9a5f466a2b4
#
_entry.id   f525b1e75f26a1fe26c5f9a5f466a2b4
#
_cell.length_a   1.000
_cell.length_b   1.000
_cell.length_c   1.000
_cell.angle_alpha   90.00
_cell.angle_beta   90.00
_cell.angle_gamma   90.00
#
_symmetry.space_group_name_H-M   'P 1'
#
loop_
_entity.id
_entity.type
_entity.pdbx_description
1 polymer ?
#
loop_
_entity_poly.entity_id
_entity_poly.type
_entity_poly.pdbx_seq_one_letter_code
_entity_poly.pdbx_strand_id
1 'polypeptide(L)'
;MRTRHVFRHWRLGVAGSCLAALAASGAAAAQDWGAIGATDVVVVVTRNPDGSDRETKVWIIEVDDRAYIRTAATRWYGNVEREPDIVLRVGEDELPLRAVLVTDALLAEQVEAAFREKYGSWDAFMEIFRFGEPHVMRLEPRT
;
A
#
# COMPACT_ATOMS: atom_id res chain seq x y z
N MET A 1 -30.49 -78.68 27.98
CA MET A 1 -29.22 -78.47 27.24
C MET A 1 -28.97 -76.98 27.12
N ARG A 2 -27.82 -76.52 27.58
CA ARG A 2 -27.55 -75.11 27.84
C ARG A 2 -26.78 -74.52 26.69
N THR A 3 -27.36 -73.53 26.03
CA THR A 3 -26.65 -72.76 25.03
C THR A 3 -26.16 -71.41 25.62
N ARG A 4 -24.87 -71.19 25.71
CA ARG A 4 -24.26 -70.01 26.27
C ARG A 4 -24.14 -68.99 25.16
N HIS A 5 -24.80 -67.86 25.29
CA HIS A 5 -24.59 -66.69 24.44
C HIS A 5 -23.36 -65.92 24.93
N VAL A 6 -22.35 -65.78 24.06
CA VAL A 6 -21.17 -64.95 24.28
C VAL A 6 -21.46 -63.58 23.70
N PHE A 7 -21.62 -62.59 24.55
CA PHE A 7 -21.66 -61.20 24.11
C PHE A 7 -20.25 -60.70 23.78
N ARG A 8 -20.02 -60.41 22.50
CA ARG A 8 -18.81 -59.67 22.07
C ARG A 8 -19.10 -58.18 22.16
N HIS A 9 -18.47 -57.53 23.12
CA HIS A 9 -18.44 -56.06 23.22
C HIS A 9 -17.59 -55.50 22.06
N TRP A 10 -18.25 -54.79 21.15
CA TRP A 10 -17.61 -54.03 20.10
C TRP A 10 -17.26 -52.63 20.68
N ARG A 11 -16.02 -52.42 20.94
CA ARG A 11 -15.50 -51.09 21.26
C ARG A 11 -15.37 -50.29 19.97
N LEU A 12 -16.24 -49.33 19.80
CA LEU A 12 -16.10 -48.26 18.80
C LEU A 12 -15.00 -47.31 19.28
N GLY A 13 -13.84 -47.39 18.62
CA GLY A 13 -12.78 -46.41 18.78
C GLY A 13 -13.17 -45.15 18.02
N VAL A 14 -13.43 -44.09 18.74
CA VAL A 14 -13.58 -42.74 18.17
C VAL A 14 -12.19 -42.22 17.87
N ALA A 15 -11.78 -42.31 16.60
CA ALA A 15 -10.60 -41.64 16.11
C ALA A 15 -10.88 -40.14 16.00
N GLY A 16 -10.44 -39.38 16.99
CA GLY A 16 -10.46 -37.93 16.94
C GLY A 16 -9.46 -37.43 15.92
N SER A 17 -9.93 -37.03 14.73
CA SER A 17 -9.11 -36.30 13.78
C SER A 17 -8.94 -34.87 14.27
N CYS A 18 -7.80 -34.60 14.91
CA CYS A 18 -7.34 -33.21 15.10
C CYS A 18 -6.98 -32.62 13.74
N LEU A 19 -7.90 -31.86 13.13
CA LEU A 19 -7.53 -30.92 12.06
C LEU A 19 -6.68 -29.82 12.70
N ALA A 20 -5.36 -29.93 12.53
CA ALA A 20 -4.47 -28.82 12.76
C ALA A 20 -4.73 -27.79 11.65
N ALA A 21 -5.46 -26.73 11.98
CA ALA A 21 -5.55 -25.55 11.14
C ALA A 21 -4.17 -24.91 11.10
N LEU A 22 -3.42 -25.14 10.03
CA LEU A 22 -2.24 -24.36 9.68
C LEU A 22 -2.73 -22.94 9.36
N ALA A 23 -2.68 -22.06 10.36
CA ALA A 23 -2.74 -20.62 10.13
C ALA A 23 -1.48 -20.27 9.31
N ALA A 24 -1.63 -20.17 8.01
CA ALA A 24 -0.63 -19.54 7.16
C ALA A 24 -0.60 -18.05 7.53
N SER A 25 0.26 -17.70 8.49
CA SER A 25 0.66 -16.33 8.69
C SER A 25 1.46 -15.94 7.46
N GLY A 26 0.77 -15.44 6.44
CA GLY A 26 1.42 -14.79 5.32
C GLY A 26 2.11 -13.55 5.88
N ALA A 27 3.40 -13.65 6.16
CA ALA A 27 4.23 -12.47 6.33
C ALA A 27 4.04 -11.65 5.07
N ALA A 28 3.42 -10.46 5.17
CA ALA A 28 3.37 -9.52 4.08
C ALA A 28 4.81 -9.32 3.61
N ALA A 29 5.10 -9.67 2.35
CA ALA A 29 6.42 -9.47 1.80
C ALA A 29 6.78 -7.99 2.01
N ALA A 30 7.98 -7.74 2.54
CA ALA A 30 8.45 -6.37 2.73
C ALA A 30 8.40 -5.66 1.38
N GLN A 31 7.81 -4.45 1.36
CA GLN A 31 7.65 -3.67 0.14
C GLN A 31 9.03 -3.27 -0.37
N ASP A 32 9.33 -3.56 -1.62
CA ASP A 32 10.57 -3.12 -2.28
C ASP A 32 10.42 -1.66 -2.73
N TRP A 33 10.70 -0.74 -1.81
CA TRP A 33 10.61 0.70 -2.08
C TRP A 33 11.65 1.17 -3.08
N GLY A 34 12.82 0.53 -3.14
CA GLY A 34 13.86 0.85 -4.12
C GLY A 34 13.41 0.57 -5.55
N ALA A 35 12.82 -0.59 -5.81
CA ALA A 35 12.27 -0.92 -7.13
C ALA A 35 11.12 0.01 -7.52
N ILE A 36 10.23 0.36 -6.58
CA ILE A 36 9.13 1.29 -6.81
C ILE A 36 9.67 2.68 -7.10
N GLY A 37 10.62 3.18 -6.30
CA GLY A 37 11.24 4.48 -6.46
C GLY A 37 12.11 4.63 -7.71
N ALA A 38 12.57 3.53 -8.30
CA ALA A 38 13.27 3.53 -9.58
C ALA A 38 12.32 3.78 -10.79
N THR A 39 11.02 3.61 -10.59
CA THR A 39 10.00 3.92 -11.61
C THR A 39 9.80 5.43 -11.73
N ASP A 40 9.68 5.96 -12.94
CA ASP A 40 9.51 7.41 -13.14
C ASP A 40 8.09 7.89 -12.86
N VAL A 41 7.10 7.15 -13.37
CA VAL A 41 5.68 7.51 -13.28
C VAL A 41 4.88 6.32 -12.78
N VAL A 42 4.07 6.56 -11.77
CA VAL A 42 3.10 5.60 -11.21
C VAL A 42 1.69 6.16 -11.31
N VAL A 43 0.68 5.32 -11.10
CA VAL A 43 -0.71 5.76 -11.05
C VAL A 43 -1.22 5.64 -9.62
N VAL A 44 -1.66 6.76 -9.05
CA VAL A 44 -2.37 6.79 -7.77
C VAL A 44 -3.86 6.68 -8.05
N VAL A 45 -4.51 5.69 -7.47
CA VAL A 45 -5.96 5.52 -7.52
C VAL A 45 -6.55 5.97 -6.18
N THR A 46 -7.38 6.98 -6.24
CA THR A 46 -8.10 7.55 -5.08
C THR A 46 -9.61 7.46 -5.30
N ARG A 47 -10.38 7.55 -4.22
CA ARG A 47 -11.84 7.50 -4.30
C ARG A 47 -12.46 8.89 -4.26
N ASN A 48 -13.26 9.20 -5.27
CA ASN A 48 -14.04 10.44 -5.34
C ASN A 48 -15.20 10.43 -4.30
N PRO A 49 -15.78 11.61 -3.97
CA PRO A 49 -16.92 11.70 -3.06
C PRO A 49 -18.15 10.88 -3.51
N ASP A 50 -18.32 10.67 -4.81
CA ASP A 50 -19.41 9.88 -5.40
C ASP A 50 -19.15 8.37 -5.39
N GLY A 51 -18.00 7.93 -4.84
CA GLY A 51 -17.57 6.52 -4.76
C GLY A 51 -16.86 6.00 -6.01
N SER A 52 -16.73 6.80 -7.07
CA SER A 52 -15.97 6.42 -8.26
C SER A 52 -14.46 6.52 -8.02
N ASP A 53 -13.70 5.74 -8.76
CA ASP A 53 -12.24 5.81 -8.70
C ASP A 53 -11.71 6.94 -9.57
N ARG A 54 -10.63 7.56 -9.10
CA ARG A 54 -9.84 8.56 -9.82
C ARG A 54 -8.42 8.08 -9.97
N GLU A 55 -7.99 7.94 -11.20
CA GLU A 55 -6.61 7.60 -11.56
C GLU A 55 -5.82 8.87 -11.87
N THR A 56 -4.64 9.00 -11.28
CA THR A 56 -3.77 10.15 -11.49
C THR A 56 -2.34 9.67 -11.66
N LYS A 57 -1.69 10.04 -12.77
CA LYS A 57 -0.26 9.81 -12.97
C LYS A 57 0.54 10.79 -12.12
N VAL A 58 1.48 10.28 -11.35
CA VAL A 58 2.34 11.07 -10.47
C VAL A 58 3.78 10.60 -10.57
N TRP A 59 4.71 11.49 -10.23
CA TRP A 59 6.10 11.16 -10.02
C TRP A 59 6.30 10.56 -8.64
N ILE A 60 7.27 9.67 -8.53
CA ILE A 60 7.60 8.96 -7.30
C ILE A 60 9.11 8.93 -7.08
N ILE A 61 9.53 9.05 -5.85
CA ILE A 61 10.93 8.86 -5.44
C ILE A 61 11.03 7.95 -4.23
N GLU A 62 12.22 7.44 -4.03
CA GLU A 62 12.61 6.75 -2.80
C GLU A 62 13.65 7.60 -2.05
N VAL A 63 13.47 7.71 -0.75
CA VAL A 63 14.43 8.32 0.19
C VAL A 63 14.42 7.46 1.45
N ASP A 64 15.59 6.98 1.87
CA ASP A 64 15.77 6.20 3.10
C ASP A 64 14.82 4.99 3.19
N ASP A 65 14.76 4.20 2.10
CA ASP A 65 13.91 2.99 1.98
C ASP A 65 12.40 3.28 2.22
N ARG A 66 11.95 4.44 1.73
CA ARG A 66 10.54 4.85 1.76
C ARG A 66 10.18 5.58 0.47
N ALA A 67 9.00 5.31 -0.04
CA ALA A 67 8.50 6.00 -1.23
C ALA A 67 7.71 7.25 -0.88
N TYR A 68 7.90 8.27 -1.70
CA TYR A 68 7.21 9.55 -1.58
C TYR A 68 6.63 9.98 -2.91
N ILE A 69 5.44 10.57 -2.83
CA ILE A 69 4.77 11.26 -3.93
C ILE A 69 4.49 12.71 -3.52
N ARG A 70 4.25 13.56 -4.48
CA ARG A 70 3.89 14.97 -4.20
C ARG A 70 2.81 15.47 -5.14
N THR A 71 2.11 16.49 -4.69
CA THR A 71 1.07 17.18 -5.45
C THR A 71 0.90 18.61 -4.96
N ALA A 72 0.24 19.43 -5.77
CA ALA A 72 -0.38 20.67 -5.30
C ALA A 72 -1.80 20.39 -4.77
N ALA A 73 -2.54 21.43 -4.38
CA ALA A 73 -3.94 21.33 -3.95
C ALA A 73 -4.85 20.94 -5.12
N THR A 74 -4.91 19.64 -5.43
CA THR A 74 -5.65 19.05 -6.53
C THR A 74 -6.85 18.24 -6.03
N ARG A 75 -7.73 17.82 -6.97
CA ARG A 75 -8.89 16.99 -6.60
C ARG A 75 -8.49 15.65 -5.96
N TRP A 76 -7.44 15.01 -6.46
CA TRP A 76 -7.01 13.74 -5.88
C TRP A 76 -6.35 13.93 -4.50
N TYR A 77 -5.71 15.07 -4.24
CA TYR A 77 -5.24 15.41 -2.90
C TYR A 77 -6.41 15.53 -1.92
N GLY A 78 -7.48 16.25 -2.29
CA GLY A 78 -8.70 16.31 -1.49
C GLY A 78 -9.35 14.93 -1.25
N ASN A 79 -9.19 13.98 -2.18
CA ASN A 79 -9.60 12.60 -1.94
C ASN A 79 -8.75 11.93 -0.87
N VAL A 80 -7.42 12.11 -0.90
CA VAL A 80 -6.50 11.56 0.11
C VAL A 80 -6.74 12.17 1.49
N GLU A 81 -7.01 13.47 1.59
CA GLU A 81 -7.36 14.11 2.87
C GLU A 81 -8.59 13.48 3.51
N ARG A 82 -9.58 13.11 2.71
CA ARG A 82 -10.80 12.48 3.18
C ARG A 82 -10.62 10.98 3.45
N GLU A 83 -9.90 10.30 2.58
CA GLU A 83 -9.64 8.85 2.63
C GLU A 83 -8.19 8.59 2.23
N PRO A 84 -7.28 8.44 3.20
CA PRO A 84 -5.85 8.30 2.93
C PRO A 84 -5.44 6.95 2.36
N ASP A 85 -6.33 5.97 2.36
CA ASP A 85 -6.10 4.67 1.75
C ASP A 85 -6.23 4.78 0.23
N ILE A 86 -5.15 4.42 -0.45
CA ILE A 86 -5.02 4.50 -1.90
C ILE A 86 -4.63 3.15 -2.49
N VAL A 87 -4.70 3.03 -3.80
CA VAL A 87 -4.00 1.98 -4.55
C VAL A 87 -2.93 2.64 -5.42
N LEU A 88 -1.72 2.15 -5.32
CA LEU A 88 -0.62 2.54 -6.19
C LEU A 88 -0.45 1.48 -7.27
N ARG A 89 -0.53 1.87 -8.55
CA ARG A 89 -0.18 0.99 -9.67
C ARG A 89 1.23 1.30 -10.15
N VAL A 90 2.05 0.24 -10.17
CA VAL A 90 3.42 0.27 -10.67
C VAL A 90 3.52 -0.77 -11.78
N GLY A 91 3.48 -0.34 -13.04
CA GLY A 91 3.30 -1.26 -14.16
C GLY A 91 1.96 -1.99 -14.08
N GLU A 92 1.99 -3.31 -13.95
CA GLU A 92 0.80 -4.17 -13.80
C GLU A 92 0.44 -4.49 -12.34
N ASP A 93 1.32 -4.13 -11.40
CA ASP A 93 1.12 -4.40 -9.97
C ASP A 93 0.24 -3.35 -9.30
N GLU A 94 -0.68 -3.79 -8.46
CA GLU A 94 -1.52 -2.95 -7.62
C GLU A 94 -1.17 -3.13 -6.14
N LEU A 95 -0.76 -2.05 -5.51
CA LEU A 95 -0.30 -2.01 -4.13
C LEU A 95 -1.28 -1.22 -3.27
N PRO A 96 -2.00 -1.87 -2.34
CA PRO A 96 -2.84 -1.16 -1.38
C PRO A 96 -1.96 -0.48 -0.34
N LEU A 97 -1.93 0.85 -0.35
CA LEU A 97 -1.08 1.69 0.48
C LEU A 97 -1.89 2.76 1.21
N ARG A 98 -1.27 3.41 2.16
CA ARG A 98 -1.75 4.62 2.81
C ARG A 98 -0.83 5.78 2.48
N ALA A 99 -1.39 6.90 2.07
CA ALA A 99 -0.66 8.14 1.87
C ALA A 99 -0.72 8.99 3.15
N VAL A 100 0.46 9.32 3.70
CA VAL A 100 0.60 10.08 4.95
C VAL A 100 1.29 11.39 4.64
N LEU A 101 0.63 12.51 4.96
CA LEU A 101 1.20 13.85 4.77
C LEU A 101 2.48 14.03 5.60
N VAL A 102 3.56 14.46 4.95
CA VAL A 102 4.81 14.82 5.62
C VAL A 102 4.66 16.22 6.20
N THR A 103 4.68 16.32 7.53
CA THR A 103 4.59 17.59 8.27
C THR A 103 5.94 18.07 8.79
N ASP A 104 6.95 17.24 8.79
CA ASP A 104 8.33 17.59 9.12
C ASP A 104 8.96 18.40 7.97
N ALA A 105 9.32 19.64 8.23
CA ALA A 105 9.83 20.56 7.22
C ALA A 105 11.20 20.12 6.65
N LEU A 106 12.07 19.54 7.48
CA LEU A 106 13.39 19.08 7.04
C LEU A 106 13.26 17.86 6.13
N LEU A 107 12.39 16.93 6.49
CA LEU A 107 12.09 15.77 5.66
C LEU A 107 11.44 16.19 4.33
N ALA A 108 10.50 17.12 4.37
CA ALA A 108 9.88 17.64 3.15
C ALA A 108 10.90 18.28 2.22
N GLU A 109 11.84 19.08 2.74
CA GLU A 109 12.92 19.68 1.96
C GLU A 109 13.85 18.63 1.36
N GLN A 110 14.22 17.60 2.12
CA GLN A 110 15.04 16.47 1.64
C GLN A 110 14.34 15.73 0.49
N VAL A 111 13.06 15.44 0.64
CA VAL A 111 12.24 14.78 -0.38
C VAL A 111 12.13 15.67 -1.64
N GLU A 112 11.89 16.97 -1.49
CA GLU A 112 11.85 17.92 -2.61
C GLU A 112 13.20 18.01 -3.33
N ALA A 113 14.32 17.97 -2.61
CA ALA A 113 15.66 17.92 -3.21
C ALA A 113 15.86 16.66 -4.05
N ALA A 114 15.41 15.49 -3.56
CA ALA A 114 15.47 14.23 -4.27
C ALA A 114 14.58 14.23 -5.54
N PHE A 115 13.40 14.84 -5.50
CA PHE A 115 12.59 15.06 -6.69
C PHE A 115 13.31 15.91 -7.74
N ARG A 116 13.95 16.99 -7.33
CA ARG A 116 14.76 17.85 -8.25
C ARG A 116 15.93 17.10 -8.86
N GLU A 117 16.59 16.27 -8.08
CA GLU A 117 17.71 15.46 -8.56
C GLU A 117 17.26 14.44 -9.60
N LYS A 118 16.20 13.69 -9.32
CA LYS A 118 15.71 12.63 -10.21
C LYS A 118 15.09 13.18 -11.49
N TYR A 119 14.25 14.21 -11.39
CA TYR A 119 13.44 14.68 -12.53
C TYR A 119 14.01 15.95 -13.21
N GLY A 120 14.98 16.62 -12.62
CA GLY A 120 15.94 17.56 -13.22
C GLY A 120 15.41 18.75 -14.00
N SER A 121 14.13 18.82 -14.34
CA SER A 121 13.59 19.88 -15.16
C SER A 121 12.89 20.93 -14.30
N TRP A 122 13.47 22.13 -14.30
CA TRP A 122 12.93 23.30 -13.64
C TRP A 122 11.51 23.66 -14.10
N ASP A 123 11.22 23.43 -15.38
CA ASP A 123 9.94 23.77 -15.99
C ASP A 123 8.78 22.92 -15.48
N ALA A 124 8.97 21.61 -15.36
CA ALA A 124 7.98 20.71 -14.76
C ALA A 124 7.80 20.95 -13.26
N PHE A 125 8.87 21.38 -12.58
CA PHE A 125 8.83 21.79 -11.18
C PHE A 125 8.01 23.06 -10.96
N MET A 126 8.21 24.08 -11.84
CA MET A 126 7.49 25.35 -11.78
C MET A 126 5.99 25.21 -12.05
N GLU A 127 5.57 24.21 -12.80
CA GLU A 127 4.16 23.97 -13.05
C GLU A 127 3.42 23.51 -11.79
N ILE A 128 4.07 22.74 -10.93
CA ILE A 128 3.52 22.31 -9.64
C ILE A 128 3.39 23.50 -8.69
N PHE A 129 4.38 24.40 -8.65
CA PHE A 129 4.35 25.62 -7.81
C PHE A 129 3.35 26.69 -8.28
N ARG A 130 2.89 26.62 -9.51
CA ARG A 130 1.85 27.53 -10.00
C ARG A 130 0.51 27.37 -9.26
N PHE A 131 0.29 26.23 -8.61
CA PHE A 131 -0.94 25.89 -7.90
C PHE A 131 -0.83 25.88 -6.37
N GLY A 132 0.25 26.44 -5.80
CA GLY A 132 0.47 26.55 -4.36
C GLY A 132 1.64 25.71 -3.85
N GLU A 133 1.81 25.64 -2.52
CA GLU A 133 2.85 24.82 -1.93
C GLU A 133 2.62 23.34 -2.17
N PRO A 134 3.70 22.57 -2.49
CA PRO A 134 3.58 21.14 -2.74
C PRO A 134 3.29 20.39 -1.42
N HIS A 135 2.37 19.45 -1.50
CA HIS A 135 2.11 18.50 -0.43
C HIS A 135 2.90 17.23 -0.70
N VAL A 136 3.85 16.94 0.16
CA VAL A 136 4.65 15.71 0.13
C VAL A 136 3.95 14.64 0.96
N MET A 137 3.79 13.46 0.41
CA MET A 137 3.17 12.32 1.09
C MET A 137 4.10 11.13 1.08
N ARG A 138 4.29 10.51 2.24
CA ARG A 138 4.94 9.22 2.39
C ARG A 138 3.94 8.11 2.14
N LEU A 139 4.38 7.07 1.43
CA LEU A 139 3.57 5.88 1.20
C LEU A 139 3.92 4.81 2.23
N GLU A 140 2.89 4.22 2.84
CA GLU A 140 3.01 3.18 3.86
C GLU A 140 2.16 1.97 3.47
N PRO A 141 2.59 0.73 3.80
CA PRO A 141 1.74 -0.44 3.67
C PRO A 141 0.48 -0.27 4.54
N ARG A 142 -0.66 -0.75 4.06
CA ARG A 142 -1.84 -0.86 4.92
C ARG A 142 -1.62 -1.96 5.94
N THR A 143 -1.86 -1.65 7.18
CA THR A 143 -1.90 -2.61 8.29
C THR A 143 -3.29 -3.21 8.43
#